data_7d0b005432ada1ef9b589df867924526
#
_entry.id   7d0b005432ada1ef9b589df867924526
#
_cell.length_a   1.000
_cell.length_b   1.000
_cell.length_c   1.000
_cell.angle_alpha   90.00
_cell.angle_beta   90.00
_cell.angle_gamma   90.00
#
_symmetry.space_group_name_H-M   'P 1'
#
loop_
_entity.id
_entity.type
_entity.pdbx_description
1 polymer ?
#
loop_
_entity_poly.entity_id
_entity_poly.type
_entity_poly.pdbx_seq_one_letter_code
_entity_poly.pdbx_strand_id
1 'polypeptide(L)'
;MSSYAELHCLSCYSFLRSASHPHELVERAAALGYRALAITDECSFAGIVKAHVAAKEAGIQLIIGSELRLEEGIRLVVLVPTRDAYSELSGLISMARRRSPKGEYRVTLRDVIFHLKRCFLIWLPQMNDENSHAYGLQLKRLCKDRLWLGVNHLLGNNEVQRYLRLQQLAQELDIPMLACGDVRMHTAKRKPLHDVFTALYHSTSIAQLGRRRLGNSQQHLRTIDKLQWLYPPALLEQTLHIARLCNFSLDELRYEYPEEVVPSGYHPNQYLRELVTTGSDARWPRGIPIKIRQSIDKELALIEELHYEYYFLTVYDIVRFARSRDILCQGRGSAANSVVCYCLFITEVSPEQISLLFERFISKERAEPPDIDVDFEHERREEVI
;
A
#
# COMPACT_ATOMS: atom_id res chain seq x y z
N MET A 1 19.96 -15.70 22.06
CA MET A 1 18.56 -16.13 21.92
C MET A 1 18.27 -16.29 20.44
N SER A 2 17.77 -17.44 20.03
CA SER A 2 17.38 -17.68 18.64
C SER A 2 16.17 -16.83 18.32
N SER A 3 16.22 -16.07 17.24
CA SER A 3 15.16 -15.19 16.80
C SER A 3 14.78 -15.55 15.36
N TYR A 4 13.61 -15.10 14.89
CA TYR A 4 13.10 -15.37 13.56
C TYR A 4 12.33 -14.16 13.02
N ALA A 5 12.33 -13.96 11.73
CA ALA A 5 11.44 -13.03 11.04
C ALA A 5 10.58 -13.80 10.03
N GLU A 6 9.27 -13.70 10.14
CA GLU A 6 8.38 -14.24 9.11
C GLU A 6 8.28 -13.26 7.95
N LEU A 7 8.66 -13.70 6.77
CA LEU A 7 8.74 -12.86 5.57
C LEU A 7 7.60 -13.09 4.57
N HIS A 8 6.71 -14.05 4.84
CA HIS A 8 5.60 -14.38 3.95
C HIS A 8 4.31 -14.68 4.73
N CYS A 9 3.49 -13.67 4.93
CA CYS A 9 2.27 -13.77 5.70
C CYS A 9 1.13 -12.97 5.04
N LEU A 10 0.02 -13.65 4.74
CA LEU A 10 -1.19 -13.06 4.20
C LEU A 10 -2.20 -12.79 5.31
N SER A 11 -2.85 -11.65 5.24
CA SER A 11 -3.99 -11.32 6.10
C SER A 11 -5.33 -11.52 5.38
N CYS A 12 -6.45 -11.29 6.10
CA CYS A 12 -7.80 -11.34 5.52
C CYS A 12 -8.03 -10.30 4.39
N TYR A 13 -7.09 -9.37 4.18
CA TYR A 13 -7.10 -8.46 3.03
C TYR A 13 -6.65 -9.13 1.72
N SER A 14 -6.07 -10.32 1.79
CA SER A 14 -6.04 -11.28 0.69
C SER A 14 -7.37 -12.05 0.71
N PHE A 15 -8.40 -11.44 0.12
CA PHE A 15 -9.80 -11.83 0.29
C PHE A 15 -10.02 -13.33 0.06
N LEU A 16 -10.63 -14.01 1.06
CA LEU A 16 -10.88 -15.45 1.11
C LEU A 16 -9.62 -16.35 1.06
N ARG A 17 -8.40 -15.77 1.18
CA ARG A 17 -7.13 -16.47 1.12
C ARG A 17 -6.46 -16.66 2.47
N SER A 18 -6.84 -15.89 3.48
CA SER A 18 -6.33 -15.95 4.85
C SER A 18 -7.46 -15.79 5.86
N ALA A 19 -7.30 -16.42 7.03
CA ALA A 19 -8.31 -16.47 8.09
C ALA A 19 -7.94 -15.64 9.33
N SER A 20 -7.09 -14.61 9.15
CA SER A 20 -6.66 -13.75 10.27
C SER A 20 -6.59 -12.29 9.88
N HIS A 21 -6.97 -11.42 10.79
CA HIS A 21 -6.78 -9.98 10.66
C HIS A 21 -5.29 -9.60 10.85
N PRO A 22 -4.83 -8.47 10.30
CA PRO A 22 -3.45 -8.03 10.45
C PRO A 22 -2.99 -7.90 11.91
N HIS A 23 -3.82 -7.34 12.81
CA HIS A 23 -3.50 -7.22 14.23
C HIS A 23 -3.35 -8.58 14.92
N GLU A 24 -4.23 -9.57 14.63
CA GLU A 24 -4.10 -10.93 15.19
C GLU A 24 -2.77 -11.59 14.79
N LEU A 25 -2.30 -11.36 13.57
CA LEU A 25 -1.01 -11.86 13.08
C LEU A 25 0.16 -11.18 13.79
N VAL A 26 0.11 -9.86 13.91
CA VAL A 26 1.16 -9.06 14.57
C VAL A 26 1.28 -9.40 16.05
N GLU A 27 0.18 -9.37 16.79
CA GLU A 27 0.12 -9.71 18.22
C GLU A 27 0.64 -11.14 18.46
N ARG A 28 0.24 -12.08 17.61
CA ARG A 28 0.71 -13.47 17.73
C ARG A 28 2.19 -13.61 17.45
N ALA A 29 2.73 -12.93 16.42
CA ALA A 29 4.15 -12.94 16.12
C ALA A 29 4.98 -12.35 17.28
N ALA A 30 4.54 -11.24 17.86
CA ALA A 30 5.16 -10.64 19.04
C ALA A 30 5.13 -11.60 20.26
N ALA A 31 3.98 -12.22 20.54
CA ALA A 31 3.83 -13.19 21.63
C ALA A 31 4.70 -14.44 21.44
N LEU A 32 5.03 -14.81 20.20
CA LEU A 32 5.95 -15.91 19.90
C LEU A 32 7.43 -15.50 19.94
N GLY A 33 7.75 -14.23 20.19
CA GLY A 33 9.11 -13.70 20.22
C GLY A 33 9.76 -13.51 18.84
N TYR A 34 8.97 -13.33 17.79
CA TYR A 34 9.49 -13.00 16.46
C TYR A 34 10.16 -11.63 16.47
N ARG A 35 11.25 -11.49 15.73
CA ARG A 35 11.93 -10.20 15.56
C ARG A 35 11.17 -9.26 14.64
N ALA A 36 10.59 -9.82 13.58
CA ALA A 36 9.84 -9.08 12.58
C ALA A 36 8.73 -9.96 11.96
N LEU A 37 7.71 -9.30 11.44
CA LEU A 37 6.65 -9.91 10.64
C LEU A 37 6.47 -9.10 9.36
N ALA A 38 6.50 -9.76 8.19
CA ALA A 38 6.07 -9.17 6.95
C ALA A 38 4.58 -9.41 6.71
N ILE A 39 3.81 -8.37 6.39
CA ILE A 39 2.47 -8.52 5.82
C ILE A 39 2.60 -8.41 4.29
N THR A 40 2.21 -9.48 3.62
CA THR A 40 2.44 -9.67 2.18
C THR A 40 1.16 -10.05 1.45
N ASP A 41 0.09 -9.29 1.67
CA ASP A 41 -1.19 -9.51 1.03
C ASP A 41 -1.09 -9.54 -0.50
N GLU A 42 -1.90 -10.37 -1.16
CA GLU A 42 -1.80 -10.63 -2.59
C GLU A 42 -2.16 -9.39 -3.42
N CYS A 43 -1.16 -8.85 -4.12
CA CYS A 43 -1.25 -7.64 -4.94
C CYS A 43 -2.01 -6.49 -4.24
N SER A 44 -1.67 -6.22 -2.97
CA SER A 44 -2.40 -5.26 -2.12
C SER A 44 -1.60 -4.79 -0.94
N PHE A 45 -1.82 -3.52 -0.55
CA PHE A 45 -1.37 -2.92 0.71
C PHE A 45 -2.52 -2.63 1.68
N ALA A 46 -3.73 -3.12 1.40
CA ALA A 46 -4.91 -2.75 2.18
C ALA A 46 -4.84 -3.11 3.68
N GLY A 47 -4.07 -4.14 4.06
CA GLY A 47 -3.91 -4.56 5.45
C GLY A 47 -2.80 -3.86 6.24
N ILE A 48 -1.88 -3.13 5.57
CA ILE A 48 -0.64 -2.67 6.21
C ILE A 48 -0.84 -1.60 7.28
N VAL A 49 -1.84 -0.71 7.14
CA VAL A 49 -2.11 0.34 8.14
C VAL A 49 -2.52 -0.28 9.48
N LYS A 50 -3.44 -1.23 9.47
CA LYS A 50 -3.85 -1.95 10.68
C LYS A 50 -2.72 -2.77 11.29
N ALA A 51 -1.87 -3.37 10.44
CA ALA A 51 -0.67 -4.06 10.90
C ALA A 51 0.33 -3.09 11.53
N HIS A 52 0.52 -1.89 10.96
CA HIS A 52 1.43 -0.86 11.46
C HIS A 52 1.04 -0.37 12.86
N VAL A 53 -0.24 -0.05 13.07
CA VAL A 53 -0.74 0.34 14.40
C VAL A 53 -0.47 -0.76 15.41
N ALA A 54 -0.88 -2.00 15.11
CA ALA A 54 -0.66 -3.13 16.01
C ALA A 54 0.83 -3.42 16.25
N ALA A 55 1.71 -3.24 15.25
CA ALA A 55 3.13 -3.46 15.39
C ALA A 55 3.80 -2.44 16.32
N LYS A 56 3.36 -1.17 16.26
CA LYS A 56 3.81 -0.12 17.21
C LYS A 56 3.41 -0.46 18.64
N GLU A 57 2.17 -0.88 18.85
CA GLU A 57 1.66 -1.28 20.18
C GLU A 57 2.36 -2.53 20.72
N ALA A 58 2.61 -3.53 19.87
CA ALA A 58 3.26 -4.78 20.27
C ALA A 58 4.80 -4.71 20.33
N GLY A 59 5.42 -3.62 19.88
CA GLY A 59 6.87 -3.43 19.85
C GLY A 59 7.62 -4.39 18.92
N ILE A 60 6.99 -4.85 17.82
CA ILE A 60 7.58 -5.73 16.81
C ILE A 60 7.85 -4.96 15.51
N GLN A 61 8.93 -5.28 14.80
CA GLN A 61 9.19 -4.70 13.49
C GLN A 61 8.18 -5.23 12.46
N LEU A 62 7.46 -4.32 11.80
CA LEU A 62 6.66 -4.62 10.62
C LEU A 62 7.48 -4.46 9.35
N ILE A 63 7.42 -5.46 8.46
CA ILE A 63 7.95 -5.38 7.10
C ILE A 63 6.76 -5.30 6.14
N ILE A 64 6.80 -4.34 5.22
CA ILE A 64 5.76 -4.17 4.22
C ILE A 64 6.14 -4.94 2.96
N GLY A 65 5.19 -5.65 2.39
CA GLY A 65 5.40 -6.40 1.16
C GLY A 65 4.09 -6.80 0.48
N SER A 66 4.21 -7.55 -0.60
CA SER A 66 3.06 -8.13 -1.31
C SER A 66 3.44 -9.44 -2.01
N GLU A 67 2.56 -10.43 -1.96
CA GLU A 67 2.65 -11.61 -2.83
C GLU A 67 2.15 -11.24 -4.23
N LEU A 68 2.90 -11.64 -5.25
CA LEU A 68 2.53 -11.49 -6.65
C LEU A 68 2.53 -12.87 -7.32
N ARG A 69 1.46 -13.15 -8.07
CA ARG A 69 1.37 -14.31 -8.97
C ARG A 69 1.38 -13.80 -10.39
N LEU A 70 2.44 -14.09 -11.08
CA LEU A 70 2.65 -13.62 -12.44
C LEU A 70 1.87 -14.48 -13.44
N GLU A 71 1.55 -13.91 -14.60
CA GLU A 71 0.85 -14.63 -15.69
C GLU A 71 1.63 -15.85 -16.17
N GLU A 72 2.96 -15.80 -16.06
CA GLU A 72 3.88 -16.92 -16.39
C GLU A 72 3.85 -18.05 -15.34
N GLY A 73 3.05 -17.95 -14.28
CA GLY A 73 2.98 -18.95 -13.21
C GLY A 73 4.02 -18.75 -12.10
N ILE A 74 4.88 -17.75 -12.19
CA ILE A 74 5.88 -17.43 -11.17
C ILE A 74 5.19 -16.82 -9.95
N ARG A 75 5.58 -17.28 -8.75
CA ARG A 75 5.10 -16.73 -7.48
C ARG A 75 6.25 -16.02 -6.77
N LEU A 76 6.05 -14.74 -6.46
CA LEU A 76 7.03 -13.91 -5.79
C LEU A 76 6.43 -13.30 -4.52
N VAL A 77 7.23 -13.21 -3.47
CA VAL A 77 6.98 -12.30 -2.36
C VAL A 77 7.93 -11.13 -2.54
N VAL A 78 7.37 -9.93 -2.60
CA VAL A 78 8.10 -8.68 -2.77
C VAL A 78 8.10 -7.95 -1.45
N LEU A 79 9.29 -7.58 -0.95
CA LEU A 79 9.46 -6.84 0.30
C LEU A 79 10.01 -5.45 0.02
N VAL A 80 9.62 -4.50 0.85
CA VAL A 80 9.94 -3.08 0.73
C VAL A 80 11.01 -2.70 1.76
N PRO A 81 12.29 -2.55 1.36
CA PRO A 81 13.35 -2.12 2.27
C PRO A 81 13.37 -0.61 2.55
N THR A 82 12.93 0.23 1.60
CA THR A 82 13.02 1.69 1.65
C THR A 82 11.74 2.35 1.13
N ARG A 83 11.58 3.65 1.37
CA ARG A 83 10.47 4.45 0.83
C ARG A 83 10.38 4.38 -0.71
N ASP A 84 11.50 4.47 -1.41
CA ASP A 84 11.53 4.36 -2.87
C ASP A 84 11.03 2.99 -3.35
N ALA A 85 11.42 1.91 -2.65
CA ALA A 85 10.91 0.57 -2.94
C ALA A 85 9.39 0.46 -2.68
N TYR A 86 8.87 1.18 -1.66
CA TYR A 86 7.43 1.27 -1.43
C TYR A 86 6.71 1.93 -2.61
N SER A 87 7.24 3.03 -3.13
CA SER A 87 6.68 3.73 -4.29
C SER A 87 6.69 2.83 -5.54
N GLU A 88 7.78 2.08 -5.77
CA GLU A 88 7.88 1.12 -6.88
C GLU A 88 6.80 0.04 -6.81
N LEU A 89 6.64 -0.59 -5.64
CA LEU A 89 5.66 -1.67 -5.46
C LEU A 89 4.23 -1.14 -5.46
N SER A 90 3.96 0.02 -4.86
CA SER A 90 2.66 0.68 -4.89
C SER A 90 2.23 1.03 -6.33
N GLY A 91 3.16 1.57 -7.12
CA GLY A 91 2.94 1.86 -8.54
C GLY A 91 2.62 0.59 -9.35
N LEU A 92 3.38 -0.50 -9.13
CA LEU A 92 3.13 -1.78 -9.79
C LEU A 92 1.76 -2.36 -9.41
N ILE A 93 1.38 -2.35 -8.13
CA ILE A 93 0.07 -2.81 -7.66
C ILE A 93 -1.04 -1.99 -8.33
N SER A 94 -0.92 -0.67 -8.34
CA SER A 94 -1.91 0.23 -8.96
C SER A 94 -2.08 -0.05 -10.45
N MET A 95 -0.98 -0.18 -11.18
CA MET A 95 -1.00 -0.52 -12.60
C MET A 95 -1.66 -1.89 -12.85
N ALA A 96 -1.29 -2.92 -12.08
CA ALA A 96 -1.80 -4.28 -12.21
C ALA A 96 -3.31 -4.35 -11.97
N ARG A 97 -3.81 -3.59 -10.99
CA ARG A 97 -5.25 -3.52 -10.66
C ARG A 97 -6.04 -2.72 -11.70
N ARG A 98 -5.51 -1.58 -12.16
CA ARG A 98 -6.20 -0.71 -13.13
C ARG A 98 -6.39 -1.35 -14.51
N ARG A 99 -5.54 -2.28 -14.94
CA ARG A 99 -5.67 -3.00 -16.20
C ARG A 99 -6.50 -4.27 -16.13
N SER A 100 -7.15 -4.53 -14.99
CA SER A 100 -7.95 -5.75 -14.74
C SER A 100 -9.33 -5.39 -14.22
N PRO A 101 -10.33 -6.27 -14.38
CA PRO A 101 -11.63 -6.13 -13.75
C PRO A 101 -11.51 -6.02 -12.21
N LYS A 102 -12.49 -5.39 -11.57
CA LYS A 102 -12.52 -5.24 -10.11
C LYS A 102 -12.40 -6.61 -9.41
N GLY A 103 -11.46 -6.71 -8.49
CA GLY A 103 -11.16 -7.93 -7.75
C GLY A 103 -10.02 -8.77 -8.35
N GLU A 104 -9.62 -8.50 -9.59
CA GLU A 104 -8.54 -9.19 -10.28
C GLU A 104 -7.30 -8.29 -10.41
N TYR A 105 -6.19 -8.88 -10.85
CA TYR A 105 -4.98 -8.17 -11.23
C TYR A 105 -4.18 -8.98 -12.27
N ARG A 106 -3.35 -8.31 -13.03
CA ARG A 106 -2.44 -8.94 -14.00
C ARG A 106 -1.05 -8.34 -13.88
N VAL A 107 -0.06 -9.21 -13.66
CA VAL A 107 1.36 -8.86 -13.54
C VAL A 107 2.17 -9.85 -14.34
N THR A 108 3.08 -9.36 -15.16
CA THR A 108 4.04 -10.19 -15.91
C THR A 108 5.43 -10.07 -15.30
N LEU A 109 6.32 -11.00 -15.65
CA LEU A 109 7.74 -10.91 -15.26
C LEU A 109 8.38 -9.62 -15.79
N ARG A 110 7.97 -9.17 -16.98
CA ARG A 110 8.43 -7.90 -17.56
C ARG A 110 8.06 -6.71 -16.68
N ASP A 111 6.85 -6.68 -16.13
CA ASP A 111 6.41 -5.63 -15.23
C ASP A 111 7.26 -5.58 -13.96
N VAL A 112 7.52 -6.74 -13.34
CA VAL A 112 8.38 -6.87 -12.16
C VAL A 112 9.78 -6.30 -12.45
N ILE A 113 10.37 -6.70 -13.57
CA ILE A 113 11.71 -6.27 -13.99
C ILE A 113 11.75 -4.76 -14.22
N PHE A 114 10.72 -4.20 -14.84
CA PHE A 114 10.68 -2.79 -15.19
C PHE A 114 10.45 -1.90 -13.98
N HIS A 115 9.54 -2.29 -13.09
CA HIS A 115 9.09 -1.45 -11.97
C HIS A 115 9.88 -1.67 -10.68
N LEU A 116 10.30 -2.92 -10.37
CA LEU A 116 10.89 -3.23 -9.06
C LEU A 116 12.44 -3.23 -9.12
N LYS A 117 13.05 -2.08 -8.93
CA LYS A 117 14.52 -1.91 -8.97
C LYS A 117 15.17 -2.01 -7.58
N ARG A 118 14.43 -1.70 -6.52
CA ARG A 118 14.92 -1.59 -5.14
C ARG A 118 14.29 -2.59 -4.18
N CYS A 119 13.15 -3.19 -4.55
CA CYS A 119 12.47 -4.21 -3.75
C CYS A 119 13.30 -5.48 -3.62
N PHE A 120 13.15 -6.19 -2.51
CA PHE A 120 13.66 -7.54 -2.31
C PHE A 120 12.64 -8.56 -2.81
N LEU A 121 13.11 -9.61 -3.46
CA LEU A 121 12.28 -10.62 -4.08
C LEU A 121 12.56 -12.00 -3.47
N ILE A 122 11.52 -12.66 -2.98
CA ILE A 122 11.58 -14.05 -2.55
C ILE A 122 10.81 -14.86 -3.59
N TRP A 123 11.52 -15.65 -4.35
CA TRP A 123 10.93 -16.53 -5.33
C TRP A 123 10.46 -17.83 -4.69
N LEU A 124 9.24 -18.27 -5.00
CA LEU A 124 8.60 -19.47 -4.51
C LEU A 124 8.37 -20.44 -5.68
N PRO A 125 9.37 -21.25 -6.09
CA PRO A 125 9.24 -22.13 -7.24
C PRO A 125 8.16 -23.18 -7.04
N GLN A 126 7.41 -23.50 -8.11
CA GLN A 126 6.48 -24.62 -8.13
C GLN A 126 7.22 -25.90 -8.55
N MET A 127 6.99 -27.01 -7.81
CA MET A 127 7.75 -28.25 -7.98
C MET A 127 7.58 -28.95 -9.32
N ASN A 128 6.47 -28.70 -10.00
CA ASN A 128 6.13 -29.40 -11.25
C ASN A 128 6.29 -28.49 -12.49
N ASP A 129 6.94 -27.33 -12.31
CA ASP A 129 7.16 -26.40 -13.40
C ASP A 129 8.52 -26.65 -14.03
N GLU A 130 8.49 -27.22 -15.23
CA GLU A 130 9.69 -27.51 -16.04
C GLU A 130 10.47 -26.23 -16.38
N ASN A 131 9.83 -25.09 -16.36
CA ASN A 131 10.45 -23.81 -16.65
C ASN A 131 11.13 -23.16 -15.43
N SER A 132 11.04 -23.77 -14.23
CA SER A 132 11.59 -23.18 -12.99
C SER A 132 13.06 -22.77 -13.13
N HIS A 133 13.90 -23.58 -13.78
CA HIS A 133 15.31 -23.22 -14.01
C HIS A 133 15.47 -22.00 -14.91
N ALA A 134 14.72 -21.92 -16.02
CA ALA A 134 14.74 -20.77 -16.94
C ALA A 134 14.26 -19.48 -16.26
N TYR A 135 13.17 -19.55 -15.49
CA TYR A 135 12.68 -18.41 -14.71
C TYR A 135 13.68 -17.96 -13.65
N GLY A 136 14.30 -18.91 -12.95
CA GLY A 136 15.33 -18.61 -11.95
C GLY A 136 16.54 -17.91 -12.55
N LEU A 137 17.03 -18.33 -13.72
CA LEU A 137 18.09 -17.65 -14.46
C LEU A 137 17.70 -16.22 -14.84
N GLN A 138 16.49 -16.00 -15.33
CA GLN A 138 16.00 -14.66 -15.67
C GLN A 138 15.93 -13.77 -14.44
N LEU A 139 15.33 -14.26 -13.33
CA LEU A 139 15.25 -13.53 -12.07
C LEU A 139 16.65 -13.18 -11.51
N LYS A 140 17.58 -14.15 -11.49
CA LYS A 140 18.96 -13.92 -11.01
C LYS A 140 19.68 -12.85 -11.82
N ARG A 141 19.60 -12.92 -13.16
CA ARG A 141 20.25 -11.93 -14.05
C ARG A 141 19.74 -10.52 -13.83
N LEU A 142 18.45 -10.35 -13.49
CA LEU A 142 17.76 -9.07 -13.42
C LEU A 142 17.70 -8.49 -12.01
N CYS A 143 17.65 -9.36 -10.99
CA CYS A 143 17.52 -8.94 -9.60
C CYS A 143 18.81 -9.06 -8.78
N LYS A 144 19.85 -9.73 -9.32
CA LYS A 144 21.16 -9.89 -8.69
C LYS A 144 21.07 -10.22 -7.18
N ASP A 145 21.61 -9.34 -6.34
CA ASP A 145 21.74 -9.52 -4.88
C ASP A 145 20.42 -9.26 -4.10
N ARG A 146 19.31 -9.05 -4.80
CA ARG A 146 17.99 -8.79 -4.22
C ARG A 146 17.02 -9.96 -4.38
N LEU A 147 17.52 -11.14 -4.70
CA LEU A 147 16.74 -12.35 -4.95
C LEU A 147 17.11 -13.46 -3.98
N TRP A 148 16.11 -14.06 -3.36
CA TRP A 148 16.20 -15.25 -2.53
C TRP A 148 15.24 -16.32 -3.01
N LEU A 149 15.55 -17.58 -2.72
CA LEU A 149 14.64 -18.70 -2.92
C LEU A 149 13.97 -19.05 -1.61
N GLY A 150 12.65 -18.93 -1.56
CA GLY A 150 11.85 -19.21 -0.36
C GLY A 150 11.57 -20.71 -0.19
N VAL A 151 11.84 -21.22 1.01
CA VAL A 151 11.56 -22.59 1.43
C VAL A 151 10.48 -22.59 2.48
N ASN A 152 9.37 -23.28 2.22
CA ASN A 152 8.32 -23.51 3.20
C ASN A 152 8.20 -24.99 3.53
N HIS A 153 8.38 -25.35 4.80
CA HIS A 153 8.14 -26.69 5.32
C HIS A 153 6.72 -26.80 5.88
N LEU A 154 5.83 -27.40 5.10
CA LEU A 154 4.40 -27.52 5.44
C LEU A 154 4.00 -28.93 5.92
N LEU A 155 4.98 -29.81 6.12
CA LEU A 155 4.79 -31.21 6.55
C LEU A 155 3.78 -31.96 5.67
N GLY A 156 3.89 -31.74 4.37
CA GLY A 156 3.11 -32.43 3.34
C GLY A 156 3.81 -33.67 2.81
N ASN A 157 3.17 -34.33 1.85
CA ASN A 157 3.79 -35.47 1.15
C ASN A 157 4.99 -34.99 0.32
N ASN A 158 6.04 -35.85 0.24
CA ASN A 158 7.25 -35.58 -0.53
C ASN A 158 8.07 -34.35 -0.12
N GLU A 159 7.93 -33.91 1.13
CA GLU A 159 8.60 -32.73 1.67
C GLU A 159 10.13 -32.78 1.50
N VAL A 160 10.75 -33.94 1.80
CA VAL A 160 12.21 -34.15 1.67
C VAL A 160 12.65 -34.02 0.20
N GLN A 161 11.95 -34.67 -0.72
CA GLN A 161 12.28 -34.57 -2.14
C GLN A 161 12.14 -33.16 -2.67
N ARG A 162 11.10 -32.46 -2.21
CA ARG A 162 10.88 -31.05 -2.54
C ARG A 162 12.03 -30.18 -2.05
N TYR A 163 12.45 -30.35 -0.81
CA TYR A 163 13.57 -29.60 -0.24
C TYR A 163 14.87 -29.83 -1.02
N LEU A 164 15.20 -31.10 -1.32
CA LEU A 164 16.42 -31.43 -2.07
C LEU A 164 16.42 -30.81 -3.48
N ARG A 165 15.27 -30.79 -4.16
CA ARG A 165 15.16 -30.12 -5.47
C ARG A 165 15.35 -28.62 -5.37
N LEU A 166 14.78 -27.97 -4.34
CA LEU A 166 14.97 -26.54 -4.12
C LEU A 166 16.43 -26.22 -3.80
N GLN A 167 17.08 -27.07 -3.02
CA GLN A 167 18.51 -26.93 -2.68
C GLN A 167 19.39 -27.07 -3.94
N GLN A 168 19.12 -28.06 -4.79
CA GLN A 168 19.82 -28.22 -6.05
C GLN A 168 19.62 -27.00 -6.96
N LEU A 169 18.38 -26.54 -7.14
CA LEU A 169 18.05 -25.37 -7.94
C LEU A 169 18.75 -24.10 -7.42
N ALA A 170 18.78 -23.91 -6.10
CA ALA A 170 19.45 -22.78 -5.47
C ALA A 170 20.97 -22.81 -5.71
N GLN A 171 21.60 -23.98 -5.66
CA GLN A 171 23.04 -24.18 -5.94
C GLN A 171 23.35 -23.91 -7.41
N GLU A 172 22.58 -24.50 -8.34
CA GLU A 172 22.77 -24.32 -9.78
C GLU A 172 22.63 -22.85 -10.22
N LEU A 173 21.74 -22.10 -9.58
CA LEU A 173 21.47 -20.71 -9.91
C LEU A 173 22.27 -19.71 -9.05
N ASP A 174 23.02 -20.20 -8.05
CA ASP A 174 23.68 -19.36 -7.05
C ASP A 174 22.70 -18.33 -6.42
N ILE A 175 21.55 -18.81 -5.95
CA ILE A 175 20.52 -18.01 -5.26
C ILE A 175 20.47 -18.42 -3.79
N PRO A 176 20.63 -17.49 -2.82
CA PRO A 176 20.54 -17.82 -1.40
C PRO A 176 19.12 -18.26 -1.03
N MET A 177 19.03 -19.27 -0.16
CA MET A 177 17.76 -19.80 0.34
C MET A 177 17.39 -19.13 1.66
N LEU A 178 16.07 -19.04 1.96
CA LEU A 178 15.56 -18.59 3.26
C LEU A 178 14.30 -19.36 3.65
N ALA A 179 14.02 -19.40 4.96
CA ALA A 179 12.80 -19.96 5.51
C ALA A 179 11.62 -18.99 5.32
N CYS A 180 10.44 -19.51 4.94
CA CYS A 180 9.19 -18.76 4.96
C CYS A 180 8.01 -19.66 5.33
N GLY A 181 6.99 -19.08 6.00
CA GLY A 181 5.88 -19.85 6.56
C GLY A 181 4.71 -20.04 5.58
N ASP A 182 4.58 -19.23 4.55
CA ASP A 182 3.35 -19.11 3.75
C ASP A 182 2.12 -19.00 4.67
N VAL A 183 2.22 -18.09 5.64
CA VAL A 183 1.27 -17.99 6.75
C VAL A 183 -0.07 -17.46 6.27
N ARG A 184 -1.17 -18.12 6.66
CA ARG A 184 -2.56 -17.77 6.31
C ARG A 184 -3.47 -17.67 7.52
N MET A 185 -2.94 -17.92 8.71
CA MET A 185 -3.67 -17.84 9.96
C MET A 185 -2.70 -17.65 11.12
N HIS A 186 -3.13 -16.91 12.15
CA HIS A 186 -2.28 -16.65 13.32
C HIS A 186 -2.12 -17.88 14.22
N THR A 187 -3.10 -18.78 14.21
CA THR A 187 -3.07 -20.06 14.98
C THR A 187 -3.64 -21.21 14.17
N ALA A 188 -3.21 -22.44 14.47
CA ALA A 188 -3.71 -23.67 13.85
C ALA A 188 -5.24 -23.86 14.01
N LYS A 189 -5.82 -23.31 15.09
CA LYS A 189 -7.26 -23.37 15.38
C LYS A 189 -8.14 -22.65 14.36
N ARG A 190 -7.57 -21.75 13.56
CA ARG A 190 -8.27 -21.01 12.50
C ARG A 190 -8.45 -21.82 11.20
N LYS A 191 -7.87 -23.03 11.12
CA LYS A 191 -7.98 -23.85 9.93
C LYS A 191 -9.43 -24.12 9.47
N PRO A 192 -10.40 -24.46 10.33
CA PRO A 192 -11.78 -24.64 9.90
C PRO A 192 -12.37 -23.38 9.22
N LEU A 193 -12.08 -22.19 9.77
CA LEU A 193 -12.49 -20.92 9.13
C LEU A 193 -11.80 -20.71 7.78
N HIS A 194 -10.52 -21.03 7.66
CA HIS A 194 -9.81 -20.97 6.39
C HIS A 194 -10.43 -21.93 5.35
N ASP A 195 -10.86 -23.13 5.76
CA ASP A 195 -11.52 -24.09 4.88
C ASP A 195 -12.87 -23.54 4.37
N VAL A 196 -13.63 -22.83 5.22
CA VAL A 196 -14.86 -22.11 4.82
C VAL A 196 -14.54 -21.04 3.78
N PHE A 197 -13.53 -20.20 4.02
CA PHE A 197 -13.12 -19.17 3.06
C PHE A 197 -12.65 -19.76 1.73
N THR A 198 -11.92 -20.87 1.77
CA THR A 198 -11.51 -21.59 0.55
C THR A 198 -12.73 -22.13 -0.22
N ALA A 199 -13.75 -22.63 0.49
CA ALA A 199 -14.99 -23.11 -0.13
C ALA A 199 -15.76 -21.95 -0.81
N LEU A 200 -15.86 -20.80 -0.13
CA LEU A 200 -16.45 -19.59 -0.69
C LEU A 200 -15.69 -19.10 -1.92
N TYR A 201 -14.34 -19.05 -1.85
CA TYR A 201 -13.50 -18.65 -2.97
C TYR A 201 -13.71 -19.48 -4.23
N HIS A 202 -13.96 -20.79 -4.05
CA HIS A 202 -14.21 -21.71 -5.15
C HIS A 202 -15.70 -21.97 -5.44
N SER A 203 -16.60 -21.22 -4.80
CA SER A 203 -18.07 -21.38 -4.93
C SER A 203 -18.51 -22.84 -4.78
N THR A 204 -18.00 -23.53 -3.74
CA THR A 204 -18.24 -24.95 -3.49
C THR A 204 -18.46 -25.24 -2.00
N SER A 205 -18.86 -26.45 -1.64
CA SER A 205 -18.94 -26.87 -0.24
C SER A 205 -17.60 -27.35 0.31
N ILE A 206 -17.40 -27.31 1.63
CA ILE A 206 -16.18 -27.79 2.29
C ILE A 206 -15.91 -29.28 1.93
N ALA A 207 -16.95 -30.09 1.84
CA ALA A 207 -16.84 -31.51 1.50
C ALA A 207 -16.31 -31.74 0.07
N GLN A 208 -16.60 -30.81 -0.84
CA GLN A 208 -16.21 -30.89 -2.26
C GLN A 208 -14.88 -30.21 -2.57
N LEU A 209 -14.23 -29.56 -1.60
CA LEU A 209 -12.94 -28.88 -1.81
C LEU A 209 -11.81 -29.83 -2.31
N GLY A 210 -11.81 -31.07 -1.85
CA GLY A 210 -10.79 -32.04 -2.25
C GLY A 210 -9.37 -31.50 -1.99
N ARG A 211 -8.51 -31.53 -3.00
CA ARG A 211 -7.11 -31.05 -2.93
C ARG A 211 -6.95 -29.53 -2.82
N ARG A 212 -8.02 -28.74 -2.98
CA ARG A 212 -7.99 -27.29 -2.81
C ARG A 212 -7.93 -26.88 -1.33
N ARG A 213 -8.33 -27.79 -0.43
CA ARG A 213 -8.21 -27.61 1.01
C ARG A 213 -6.76 -27.78 1.45
N LEU A 214 -6.29 -26.96 2.41
CA LEU A 214 -5.01 -27.20 3.04
C LEU A 214 -4.97 -28.60 3.68
N GLY A 215 -3.95 -29.38 3.35
CA GLY A 215 -3.81 -30.74 3.86
C GLY A 215 -3.65 -30.83 5.38
N ASN A 216 -3.15 -29.77 5.99
CA ASN A 216 -2.95 -29.64 7.43
C ASN A 216 -3.05 -28.16 7.87
N SER A 217 -2.75 -27.87 9.14
CA SER A 217 -2.80 -26.53 9.70
C SER A 217 -1.43 -25.83 9.79
N GLN A 218 -0.40 -26.28 9.05
CA GLN A 218 0.96 -25.78 9.22
C GLN A 218 1.19 -24.36 8.71
N GLN A 219 0.29 -23.80 7.91
CA GLN A 219 0.35 -22.41 7.45
C GLN A 219 -0.15 -21.42 8.53
N HIS A 220 0.37 -21.58 9.76
CA HIS A 220 0.15 -20.66 10.88
C HIS A 220 1.47 -20.20 11.49
N LEU A 221 1.45 -19.15 12.30
CA LEU A 221 2.61 -18.68 13.06
C LEU A 221 3.04 -19.73 14.09
N ARG A 222 4.21 -20.31 13.90
CA ARG A 222 4.75 -21.42 14.68
C ARG A 222 5.69 -20.94 15.79
N THR A 223 5.89 -21.72 16.84
CA THR A 223 6.88 -21.40 17.88
C THR A 223 8.31 -21.41 17.32
N ILE A 224 9.22 -20.65 17.93
CA ILE A 224 10.64 -20.61 17.54
C ILE A 224 11.25 -22.00 17.57
N ASP A 225 11.00 -22.77 18.63
CA ASP A 225 11.51 -24.15 18.76
C ASP A 225 11.05 -25.05 17.61
N LYS A 226 9.78 -24.90 17.18
CA LYS A 226 9.26 -25.64 16.03
C LYS A 226 9.94 -25.24 14.74
N LEU A 227 10.22 -23.96 14.55
CA LEU A 227 10.94 -23.46 13.36
C LEU A 227 12.39 -23.95 13.34
N GLN A 228 13.09 -23.96 14.48
CA GLN A 228 14.44 -24.50 14.60
C GLN A 228 14.53 -26.00 14.33
N TRP A 229 13.49 -26.74 14.69
CA TRP A 229 13.39 -28.15 14.35
C TRP A 229 13.15 -28.39 12.86
N LEU A 230 12.42 -27.48 12.19
CA LEU A 230 12.03 -27.64 10.79
C LEU A 230 13.10 -27.15 9.81
N TYR A 231 13.84 -26.11 10.14
CA TYR A 231 14.73 -25.45 9.21
C TYR A 231 16.19 -25.49 9.68
N PRO A 232 17.14 -25.67 8.75
CA PRO A 232 18.55 -25.42 9.04
C PRO A 232 18.75 -23.99 9.55
N PRO A 233 19.67 -23.77 10.53
CA PRO A 233 19.91 -22.45 11.12
C PRO A 233 20.19 -21.35 10.08
N ALA A 234 20.95 -21.67 9.04
CA ALA A 234 21.32 -20.72 7.98
C ALA A 234 20.08 -20.12 7.27
N LEU A 235 18.99 -20.90 7.08
CA LEU A 235 17.77 -20.41 6.45
C LEU A 235 17.00 -19.44 7.37
N LEU A 236 17.06 -19.66 8.67
CA LEU A 236 16.45 -18.77 9.68
C LEU A 236 17.26 -17.47 9.80
N GLU A 237 18.59 -17.55 9.79
CA GLU A 237 19.49 -16.40 9.83
C GLU A 237 19.30 -15.46 8.63
N GLN A 238 19.04 -16.03 7.44
CA GLN A 238 18.74 -15.22 6.25
C GLN A 238 17.47 -14.38 6.42
N THR A 239 16.47 -14.87 7.15
CA THR A 239 15.26 -14.07 7.42
C THR A 239 15.57 -12.85 8.28
N LEU A 240 16.44 -13.01 9.27
CA LEU A 240 16.91 -11.93 10.14
C LEU A 240 17.81 -10.93 9.39
N HIS A 241 18.62 -11.43 8.44
CA HIS A 241 19.42 -10.58 7.58
C HIS A 241 18.52 -9.64 6.76
N ILE A 242 17.51 -10.17 6.09
CA ILE A 242 16.55 -9.36 5.32
C ILE A 242 15.78 -8.39 6.23
N ALA A 243 15.32 -8.85 7.39
CA ALA A 243 14.61 -8.00 8.34
C ALA A 243 15.44 -6.77 8.76
N ARG A 244 16.76 -6.93 8.95
CA ARG A 244 17.67 -5.81 9.26
C ARG A 244 17.82 -4.81 8.11
N LEU A 245 17.64 -5.25 6.86
CA LEU A 245 17.73 -4.38 5.68
C LEU A 245 16.42 -3.66 5.35
N CYS A 246 15.29 -4.13 5.90
CA CYS A 246 13.98 -3.52 5.70
C CYS A 246 13.70 -2.50 6.80
N ASN A 247 14.02 -1.23 6.53
CA ASN A 247 13.91 -0.15 7.52
C ASN A 247 12.75 0.81 7.26
N PHE A 248 12.02 0.65 6.16
CA PHE A 248 10.91 1.53 5.82
C PHE A 248 9.75 1.40 6.80
N SER A 249 9.22 2.54 7.22
CA SER A 249 8.02 2.66 8.06
C SER A 249 6.97 3.55 7.38
N LEU A 250 5.68 3.27 7.60
CA LEU A 250 4.61 4.17 7.16
C LEU A 250 4.70 5.56 7.81
N ASP A 251 5.38 5.69 8.95
CA ASP A 251 5.63 7.00 9.59
C ASP A 251 6.51 7.93 8.74
N GLU A 252 7.23 7.40 7.73
CA GLU A 252 8.03 8.20 6.79
C GLU A 252 7.17 8.85 5.69
N LEU A 253 5.93 8.37 5.50
CA LEU A 253 5.03 8.93 4.50
C LEU A 253 4.53 10.30 4.97
N ARG A 254 4.48 11.24 4.02
CA ARG A 254 3.92 12.56 4.18
C ARG A 254 2.92 12.79 3.06
N TYR A 255 1.98 13.70 3.28
CA TYR A 255 1.12 14.17 2.20
C TYR A 255 1.98 14.87 1.15
N GLU A 256 1.96 14.34 -0.05
CA GLU A 256 2.62 14.92 -1.23
C GLU A 256 1.54 15.15 -2.29
N TYR A 257 1.33 16.41 -2.61
CA TYR A 257 0.37 16.79 -3.62
C TYR A 257 1.04 16.84 -5.00
N PRO A 258 0.27 16.67 -6.11
CA PRO A 258 0.82 16.74 -7.45
C PRO A 258 1.50 18.10 -7.70
N GLU A 259 2.76 18.08 -8.08
CA GLU A 259 3.50 19.31 -8.46
C GLU A 259 3.09 19.82 -9.83
N GLU A 260 2.54 18.96 -10.69
CA GLU A 260 2.12 19.24 -12.05
C GLU A 260 0.97 20.24 -12.16
N VAL A 261 0.25 20.50 -11.07
CA VAL A 261 -0.81 21.52 -11.00
C VAL A 261 -0.24 22.94 -11.07
N VAL A 262 1.06 23.12 -10.88
CA VAL A 262 1.76 24.39 -10.98
C VAL A 262 2.47 24.48 -12.33
N PRO A 263 2.20 25.52 -13.17
CA PRO A 263 2.89 25.67 -14.44
C PRO A 263 4.40 25.82 -14.28
N SER A 264 5.16 25.31 -15.26
CA SER A 264 6.62 25.41 -15.24
C SER A 264 7.09 26.86 -15.11
N GLY A 265 7.99 27.09 -14.16
CA GLY A 265 8.56 28.42 -13.89
C GLY A 265 7.81 29.23 -12.82
N TYR A 266 6.69 28.72 -12.31
CA TYR A 266 6.00 29.34 -11.18
C TYR A 266 6.40 28.70 -9.85
N HIS A 267 6.45 29.54 -8.80
CA HIS A 267 6.44 29.04 -7.43
C HIS A 267 4.98 28.83 -6.99
N PRO A 268 4.63 27.75 -6.25
CA PRO A 268 3.23 27.44 -5.89
C PRO A 268 2.48 28.59 -5.22
N ASN A 269 3.12 29.27 -4.27
CA ASN A 269 2.54 30.43 -3.59
C ASN A 269 2.23 31.58 -4.57
N GLN A 270 3.17 31.89 -5.47
CA GLN A 270 2.97 32.95 -6.46
C GLN A 270 1.79 32.60 -7.39
N TYR A 271 1.72 31.38 -7.85
CA TYR A 271 0.63 30.93 -8.73
C TYR A 271 -0.72 30.97 -8.01
N LEU A 272 -0.79 30.48 -6.75
CA LEU A 272 -2.01 30.55 -5.94
C LEU A 272 -2.47 32.01 -5.74
N ARG A 273 -1.55 32.92 -5.40
CA ARG A 273 -1.86 34.37 -5.24
C ARG A 273 -2.37 35.00 -6.51
N GLU A 274 -1.81 34.65 -7.65
CA GLU A 274 -2.26 35.16 -8.98
C GLU A 274 -3.69 34.68 -9.29
N LEU A 275 -3.97 33.39 -9.07
CA LEU A 275 -5.32 32.83 -9.26
C LEU A 275 -6.35 33.48 -8.32
N VAL A 276 -6.00 33.68 -7.05
CA VAL A 276 -6.87 34.33 -6.07
C VAL A 276 -7.11 35.79 -6.44
N THR A 277 -6.09 36.50 -6.93
CA THR A 277 -6.24 37.90 -7.41
C THR A 277 -7.18 37.97 -8.60
N THR A 278 -6.96 37.12 -9.61
CA THR A 278 -7.83 37.04 -10.81
C THR A 278 -9.27 36.72 -10.42
N GLY A 279 -9.45 35.73 -9.53
CA GLY A 279 -10.79 35.36 -9.06
C GLY A 279 -11.46 36.44 -8.20
N SER A 280 -10.70 37.14 -7.39
CA SER A 280 -11.23 38.23 -6.57
C SER A 280 -11.70 39.42 -7.44
N ASP A 281 -10.96 39.78 -8.48
CA ASP A 281 -11.37 40.81 -9.42
C ASP A 281 -12.68 40.42 -10.15
N ALA A 282 -12.83 39.15 -10.49
CA ALA A 282 -14.08 38.64 -11.09
C ALA A 282 -15.26 38.63 -10.11
N ARG A 283 -15.03 38.33 -8.83
CA ARG A 283 -16.06 38.31 -7.77
C ARG A 283 -16.49 39.72 -7.35
N TRP A 284 -15.57 40.68 -7.33
CA TRP A 284 -15.81 42.09 -6.92
C TRP A 284 -15.38 43.07 -8.02
N PRO A 285 -16.11 43.15 -9.15
CA PRO A 285 -15.72 44.01 -10.30
C PRO A 285 -15.78 45.54 -9.97
N ARG A 286 -16.39 45.88 -8.83
CA ARG A 286 -16.45 47.29 -8.36
C ARG A 286 -15.42 47.62 -7.28
N GLY A 287 -14.51 46.66 -7.00
CA GLY A 287 -13.48 46.78 -5.98
C GLY A 287 -13.74 45.85 -4.78
N ILE A 288 -12.69 45.28 -4.26
CA ILE A 288 -12.73 44.32 -3.16
C ILE A 288 -12.91 45.08 -1.84
N PRO A 289 -13.91 44.74 -0.99
CA PRO A 289 -14.06 45.35 0.33
C PRO A 289 -12.80 45.17 1.19
N ILE A 290 -12.44 46.23 1.98
CA ILE A 290 -11.19 46.23 2.76
C ILE A 290 -11.12 45.01 3.71
N LYS A 291 -12.22 44.65 4.37
CA LYS A 291 -12.30 43.50 5.26
C LYS A 291 -12.03 42.18 4.53
N ILE A 292 -12.56 42.03 3.31
CA ILE A 292 -12.36 40.84 2.49
C ILE A 292 -10.90 40.74 2.05
N ARG A 293 -10.29 41.85 1.63
CA ARG A 293 -8.86 41.88 1.26
C ARG A 293 -7.98 41.43 2.42
N GLN A 294 -8.24 41.93 3.62
CA GLN A 294 -7.53 41.51 4.83
C GLN A 294 -7.70 40.02 5.12
N SER A 295 -8.90 39.45 4.89
CA SER A 295 -9.14 38.01 5.05
C SER A 295 -8.38 37.21 4.04
N ILE A 296 -8.35 37.62 2.74
CA ILE A 296 -7.56 36.98 1.70
C ILE A 296 -6.08 36.92 2.09
N ASP A 297 -5.52 38.08 2.52
CA ASP A 297 -4.10 38.15 2.87
C ASP A 297 -3.78 37.26 4.09
N LYS A 298 -4.67 37.20 5.07
CA LYS A 298 -4.53 36.35 6.27
C LYS A 298 -4.59 34.85 5.89
N GLU A 299 -5.56 34.47 5.07
CA GLU A 299 -5.71 33.08 4.63
C GLU A 299 -4.51 32.62 3.78
N LEU A 300 -4.09 33.41 2.80
CA LEU A 300 -2.92 33.10 1.97
C LEU A 300 -1.63 33.00 2.80
N ALA A 301 -1.44 33.86 3.79
CA ALA A 301 -0.29 33.77 4.69
C ALA A 301 -0.28 32.48 5.51
N LEU A 302 -1.45 32.03 5.99
CA LEU A 302 -1.55 30.77 6.73
C LEU A 302 -1.39 29.54 5.83
N ILE A 303 -1.91 29.58 4.60
CA ILE A 303 -1.70 28.51 3.59
C ILE A 303 -0.21 28.35 3.29
N GLU A 304 0.52 29.45 3.12
CA GLU A 304 1.96 29.48 2.90
C GLU A 304 2.75 28.94 4.11
N GLU A 305 2.42 29.37 5.31
CA GLU A 305 3.05 28.92 6.56
C GLU A 305 2.90 27.40 6.76
N LEU A 306 1.75 26.82 6.36
CA LEU A 306 1.44 25.40 6.51
C LEU A 306 1.81 24.55 5.27
N HIS A 307 2.31 25.17 4.21
CA HIS A 307 2.67 24.53 2.95
C HIS A 307 1.50 23.78 2.29
N TYR A 308 0.30 24.39 2.28
CA TYR A 308 -0.91 23.79 1.68
C TYR A 308 -1.24 24.34 0.29
N GLU A 309 -0.35 25.08 -0.37
CA GLU A 309 -0.58 25.68 -1.68
C GLU A 309 -0.96 24.61 -2.72
N TYR A 310 -0.23 23.50 -2.78
CA TYR A 310 -0.52 22.40 -3.71
C TYR A 310 -1.88 21.75 -3.44
N TYR A 311 -2.31 21.68 -2.19
CA TYR A 311 -3.64 21.18 -1.84
C TYR A 311 -4.74 22.06 -2.45
N PHE A 312 -4.69 23.37 -2.23
CA PHE A 312 -5.67 24.30 -2.79
C PHE A 312 -5.62 24.33 -4.31
N LEU A 313 -4.43 24.27 -4.92
CA LEU A 313 -4.24 24.21 -6.38
C LEU A 313 -4.79 22.91 -6.97
N THR A 314 -4.65 21.77 -6.28
CA THR A 314 -5.23 20.50 -6.71
C THR A 314 -6.76 20.57 -6.73
N VAL A 315 -7.37 21.08 -5.66
CA VAL A 315 -8.84 21.23 -5.61
C VAL A 315 -9.32 22.24 -6.67
N TYR A 316 -8.60 23.34 -6.84
CA TYR A 316 -8.88 24.30 -7.91
C TYR A 316 -8.83 23.66 -9.30
N ASP A 317 -7.83 22.83 -9.60
CA ASP A 317 -7.68 22.18 -10.91
C ASP A 317 -8.84 21.22 -11.18
N ILE A 318 -9.27 20.44 -10.19
CA ILE A 318 -10.44 19.55 -10.27
C ILE A 318 -11.72 20.36 -10.58
N VAL A 319 -11.95 21.45 -9.83
CA VAL A 319 -13.13 22.30 -10.02
C VAL A 319 -13.08 23.00 -11.37
N ARG A 320 -11.91 23.49 -11.80
CA ARG A 320 -11.69 24.10 -13.11
C ARG A 320 -12.01 23.12 -14.24
N PHE A 321 -11.55 21.86 -14.10
CA PHE A 321 -11.87 20.80 -15.05
C PHE A 321 -13.38 20.58 -15.15
N ALA A 322 -14.07 20.39 -14.03
CA ALA A 322 -15.51 20.19 -14.01
C ALA A 322 -16.26 21.36 -14.71
N ARG A 323 -15.92 22.60 -14.35
CA ARG A 323 -16.53 23.80 -14.95
C ARG A 323 -16.24 23.94 -16.45
N SER A 324 -15.03 23.56 -16.89
CA SER A 324 -14.67 23.58 -18.31
C SER A 324 -15.47 22.60 -19.18
N ARG A 325 -16.12 21.63 -18.54
CA ARG A 325 -17.00 20.63 -19.14
C ARG A 325 -18.49 20.89 -18.87
N ASP A 326 -18.81 22.05 -18.28
CA ASP A 326 -20.18 22.39 -17.85
C ASP A 326 -20.77 21.34 -16.88
N ILE A 327 -19.91 20.73 -16.02
CA ILE A 327 -20.32 19.83 -14.94
C ILE A 327 -20.61 20.68 -13.70
N LEU A 328 -21.83 20.58 -13.17
CA LEU A 328 -22.20 21.31 -11.96
C LEU A 328 -21.36 20.81 -10.78
N CYS A 329 -20.72 21.77 -10.09
CA CYS A 329 -19.93 21.48 -8.89
C CYS A 329 -20.04 22.59 -7.86
N GLN A 330 -19.93 22.22 -6.57
CA GLN A 330 -20.05 23.13 -5.45
C GLN A 330 -19.21 22.65 -4.28
N GLY A 331 -18.29 23.49 -3.82
CA GLY A 331 -17.62 23.28 -2.53
C GLY A 331 -18.56 23.58 -1.38
N ARG A 332 -18.64 22.62 -0.44
CA ARG A 332 -19.50 22.72 0.75
C ARG A 332 -18.73 22.51 2.05
N GLY A 333 -19.45 22.49 3.16
CA GLY A 333 -18.85 22.25 4.48
C GLY A 333 -17.85 23.35 4.85
N SER A 334 -16.64 22.92 5.15
CA SER A 334 -15.55 23.82 5.58
C SER A 334 -15.08 24.77 4.46
N ALA A 335 -15.19 24.39 3.20
CA ALA A 335 -14.83 25.26 2.06
C ALA A 335 -15.63 26.55 2.01
N ALA A 336 -16.89 26.54 2.49
CA ALA A 336 -17.73 27.73 2.57
C ALA A 336 -17.22 28.79 3.57
N ASN A 337 -16.27 28.42 4.44
CA ASN A 337 -15.65 29.34 5.40
C ASN A 337 -14.35 29.99 4.89
N SER A 338 -13.94 29.74 3.66
CA SER A 338 -12.71 30.26 3.08
C SER A 338 -12.98 31.28 1.99
N VAL A 339 -12.42 32.48 2.12
CA VAL A 339 -12.46 33.51 1.08
C VAL A 339 -11.58 33.11 -0.11
N VAL A 340 -10.48 32.40 0.14
CA VAL A 340 -9.63 31.85 -0.93
C VAL A 340 -10.41 30.84 -1.76
N CYS A 341 -11.16 29.91 -1.15
CA CYS A 341 -12.03 28.98 -1.89
C CYS A 341 -13.10 29.70 -2.70
N TYR A 342 -13.65 30.80 -2.22
CA TYR A 342 -14.59 31.64 -2.95
C TYR A 342 -13.95 32.33 -4.18
N CYS A 343 -12.74 32.89 -4.02
CA CYS A 343 -11.98 33.49 -5.12
C CYS A 343 -11.59 32.43 -6.17
N LEU A 344 -11.25 31.20 -5.76
CA LEU A 344 -10.91 30.10 -6.66
C LEU A 344 -12.14 29.43 -7.30
N PHE A 345 -13.34 29.94 -7.08
CA PHE A 345 -14.60 29.36 -7.58
C PHE A 345 -14.85 27.91 -7.08
N ILE A 346 -14.20 27.50 -6.00
CA ILE A 346 -14.45 26.22 -5.34
C ILE A 346 -15.82 26.25 -4.66
N THR A 347 -16.19 27.36 -4.05
CA THR A 347 -17.50 27.60 -3.44
C THR A 347 -18.19 28.84 -3.99
N GLU A 348 -19.53 28.83 -4.05
CA GLU A 348 -20.35 29.99 -4.42
C GLU A 348 -20.89 30.75 -3.19
N VAL A 349 -20.54 30.30 -1.98
CA VAL A 349 -20.97 30.94 -0.72
C VAL A 349 -20.16 32.22 -0.50
N SER A 350 -20.82 33.37 -0.60
CA SER A 350 -20.17 34.67 -0.43
C SER A 350 -19.75 34.92 1.03
N PRO A 351 -18.50 35.31 1.26
CA PRO A 351 -18.02 35.67 2.61
C PRO A 351 -18.73 36.90 3.24
N GLU A 352 -19.45 37.65 2.45
CA GLU A 352 -20.24 38.78 2.96
C GLU A 352 -21.56 38.36 3.61
N GLN A 353 -22.05 37.17 3.28
CA GLN A 353 -23.31 36.62 3.78
C GLN A 353 -23.18 35.82 5.07
N ILE A 354 -21.97 35.37 5.39
CA ILE A 354 -21.71 34.50 6.54
C ILE A 354 -20.56 35.07 7.38
N SER A 355 -20.72 35.07 8.69
CA SER A 355 -19.61 35.36 9.60
C SER A 355 -18.61 34.21 9.56
N LEU A 356 -17.54 34.38 8.79
CA LEU A 356 -16.53 33.35 8.56
C LEU A 356 -15.65 33.18 9.81
N LEU A 357 -15.54 31.94 10.28
CA LEU A 357 -14.58 31.52 11.29
C LEU A 357 -13.52 30.67 10.62
N PHE A 358 -12.57 31.32 9.92
CA PHE A 358 -11.51 30.65 9.18
C PHE A 358 -10.64 29.73 10.06
N GLU A 359 -10.48 30.08 11.33
CA GLU A 359 -9.77 29.30 12.34
C GLU A 359 -10.40 27.90 12.57
N ARG A 360 -11.66 27.70 12.20
CA ARG A 360 -12.31 26.38 12.19
C ARG A 360 -11.98 25.56 10.95
N PHE A 361 -11.56 26.22 9.88
CA PHE A 361 -11.23 25.58 8.60
C PHE A 361 -9.79 25.08 8.59
N ILE A 362 -8.83 25.94 8.99
CA ILE A 362 -7.42 25.56 9.11
C ILE A 362 -6.94 25.93 10.52
N SER A 363 -6.37 24.98 11.26
CA SER A 363 -5.72 25.25 12.52
C SER A 363 -4.28 24.72 12.52
N LYS A 364 -3.36 25.51 13.10
CA LYS A 364 -1.95 25.11 13.28
C LYS A 364 -1.79 23.88 14.18
N GLU A 365 -2.77 23.62 15.05
CA GLU A 365 -2.74 22.55 16.03
C GLU A 365 -3.01 21.16 15.41
N ARG A 366 -3.74 21.08 14.29
CA ARG A 366 -4.13 19.82 13.67
C ARG A 366 -3.07 19.18 12.79
N ALA A 367 -2.11 19.97 12.26
CA ALA A 367 -1.09 19.51 11.31
C ALA A 367 -1.63 18.67 10.14
N GLU A 368 -2.90 18.83 9.80
CA GLU A 368 -3.60 18.17 8.71
C GLU A 368 -4.21 19.24 7.78
N PRO A 369 -4.23 18.98 6.44
CA PRO A 369 -4.88 19.88 5.52
C PRO A 369 -6.37 20.00 5.83
N PRO A 370 -7.01 21.15 5.46
CA PRO A 370 -8.44 21.31 5.64
C PRO A 370 -9.22 20.29 4.82
N ASP A 371 -10.39 19.92 5.30
CA ASP A 371 -11.29 19.05 4.56
C ASP A 371 -12.16 19.88 3.61
N ILE A 372 -11.86 19.85 2.32
CA ILE A 372 -12.62 20.53 1.27
C ILE A 372 -13.49 19.49 0.53
N ASP A 373 -14.77 19.47 0.85
CA ASP A 373 -15.77 18.69 0.14
C ASP A 373 -16.20 19.43 -1.12
N VAL A 374 -16.19 18.73 -2.27
CA VAL A 374 -16.76 19.25 -3.53
C VAL A 374 -17.78 18.25 -4.04
N ASP A 375 -19.03 18.69 -4.12
CA ASP A 375 -20.10 17.90 -4.74
C ASP A 375 -20.12 18.14 -6.26
N PHE A 376 -20.35 17.08 -7.02
CA PHE A 376 -20.53 17.11 -8.47
C PHE A 376 -21.91 16.55 -8.85
N GLU A 377 -22.46 16.99 -9.98
CA GLU A 377 -23.70 16.41 -10.49
C GLU A 377 -23.56 14.90 -10.65
N HIS A 378 -24.59 14.17 -10.19
CA HIS A 378 -24.54 12.73 -10.05
C HIS A 378 -24.24 11.99 -11.34
N GLU A 379 -24.88 12.39 -12.45
CA GLU A 379 -24.82 11.72 -13.74
C GLU A 379 -23.45 11.81 -14.41
N ARG A 380 -22.67 12.85 -14.05
CA ARG A 380 -21.37 13.13 -14.71
C ARG A 380 -20.18 13.09 -13.76
N ARG A 381 -20.40 12.67 -12.52
CA ARG A 381 -19.33 12.59 -11.52
C ARG A 381 -18.15 11.71 -11.94
N GLU A 382 -18.43 10.60 -12.65
CA GLU A 382 -17.40 9.68 -13.16
C GLU A 382 -16.46 10.32 -14.20
N GLU A 383 -16.84 11.44 -14.83
CA GLU A 383 -15.97 12.18 -15.73
C GLU A 383 -14.89 12.98 -15.00
N VAL A 384 -15.13 13.29 -13.71
CA VAL A 384 -14.23 14.08 -12.87
C VAL A 384 -13.28 13.19 -12.09
N ILE A 385 -13.72 11.96 -11.73
CA ILE A 385 -12.95 10.96 -10.96
C ILE A 385 -12.06 10.15 -11.91
#